data_65b1e72b9becda5ba5b87471c2d22400
#
_entry.id   65b1e72b9becda5ba5b87471c2d22400
#
_cell.length_a   1.000
_cell.length_b   1.000
_cell.length_c   1.000
_cell.angle_alpha   90.00
_cell.angle_beta   90.00
_cell.angle_gamma   90.00
#
_symmetry.space_group_name_H-M   'P 1'
#
loop_
_entity.id
_entity.type
_entity.pdbx_description
1 polymer ?
#
loop_
_entity_poly.entity_id
_entity_poly.type
_entity_poly.pdbx_seq_one_letter_code
_entity_poly.pdbx_strand_id
1 'polypeptide(L)'
;MAALIEVQNLKKYFDTPRGTLHAVDDVSFKIEQATTMGVVGESGCGKSTLGRTIIHLLDSTAGKILFDGRDVTNVSGQEQKKLRENMQIIFQDPFSSLNPRMTIKETISEPLLLSGKFSRQEREKEVAKLMEQSGIPQRMARAYPHELDGGRRQRVGIARALALNPRFVVCDEPVSALDVSIQEQI
;
A
#
# COMPACT_ATOMS: atom_id res chain seq x y z
N MET A 1 23.32 8.58 -4.86
CA MET A 1 22.01 9.26 -4.63
C MET A 1 21.56 8.90 -3.23
N ALA A 2 20.77 9.73 -2.56
CA ALA A 2 20.27 9.39 -1.22
C ALA A 2 19.19 8.32 -1.36
N ALA A 3 19.22 7.31 -0.49
CA ALA A 3 18.18 6.27 -0.45
C ALA A 3 16.84 6.87 0.01
N LEU A 4 15.75 6.53 -0.67
CA LEU A 4 14.40 6.87 -0.24
C LEU A 4 13.97 6.02 0.96
N ILE A 5 14.24 4.71 0.88
CA ILE A 5 14.04 3.74 1.96
C ILE A 5 15.39 3.12 2.29
N GLU A 6 15.73 3.05 3.57
CA GLU A 6 16.84 2.26 4.07
C GLU A 6 16.36 1.39 5.24
N VAL A 7 16.59 0.11 5.13
CA VAL A 7 16.25 -0.91 6.14
C VAL A 7 17.54 -1.45 6.70
N GLN A 8 17.67 -1.47 8.04
CA GLN A 8 18.88 -1.90 8.74
C GLN A 8 18.54 -2.95 9.79
N ASN A 9 19.04 -4.18 9.61
CA ASN A 9 18.91 -5.32 10.51
C ASN A 9 17.46 -5.53 11.00
N LEU A 10 16.49 -5.35 10.08
CA LEU A 10 15.07 -5.39 10.42
C LEU A 10 14.66 -6.80 10.83
N LYS A 11 13.92 -6.88 11.95
CA LYS A 11 13.36 -8.11 12.49
C LYS A 11 11.88 -7.94 12.75
N LYS A 12 11.10 -8.96 12.39
CA LYS A 12 9.70 -9.09 12.78
C LYS A 12 9.40 -10.50 13.20
N TYR A 13 9.13 -10.66 14.48
CA TYR A 13 8.80 -11.92 15.11
C TYR A 13 7.36 -11.92 15.61
N PHE A 14 6.74 -13.08 15.62
CA PHE A 14 5.41 -13.29 16.15
C PHE A 14 5.45 -14.39 17.20
N ASP A 15 4.84 -14.14 18.36
CA ASP A 15 4.65 -15.16 19.36
C ASP A 15 3.50 -16.08 18.95
N THR A 16 3.75 -17.37 18.93
CA THR A 16 2.78 -18.39 18.59
C THR A 16 2.72 -19.45 19.69
N PRO A 17 1.65 -20.23 19.80
CA PRO A 17 1.56 -21.33 20.77
C PRO A 17 2.68 -22.39 20.65
N ARG A 18 3.37 -22.42 19.50
CA ARG A 18 4.45 -23.37 19.20
C ARG A 18 5.85 -22.74 19.32
N GLY A 19 5.94 -21.50 19.80
CA GLY A 19 7.20 -20.74 19.92
C GLY A 19 7.19 -19.48 19.05
N THR A 20 8.32 -18.80 19.01
CA THR A 20 8.49 -17.55 18.26
C THR A 20 8.72 -17.83 16.77
N LEU A 21 7.86 -17.27 15.92
CA LEU A 21 8.02 -17.32 14.47
C LEU A 21 8.85 -16.12 14.00
N HIS A 22 9.99 -16.35 13.41
CA HIS A 22 10.87 -15.35 12.81
C HIS A 22 10.41 -15.09 11.35
N ALA A 23 9.45 -14.19 11.15
CA ALA A 23 8.90 -13.91 9.82
C ALA A 23 9.81 -13.02 8.98
N VAL A 24 10.54 -12.10 9.60
CA VAL A 24 11.64 -11.31 9.01
C VAL A 24 12.79 -11.36 10.00
N ASP A 25 13.97 -11.74 9.55
CA ASP A 25 15.13 -11.86 10.43
C ASP A 25 16.39 -11.29 9.77
N ASP A 26 16.91 -10.23 10.38
CA ASP A 26 18.17 -9.55 10.06
C ASP A 26 18.26 -9.05 8.60
N VAL A 27 17.18 -8.43 8.08
CA VAL A 27 17.10 -7.97 6.70
C VAL A 27 17.60 -6.52 6.60
N SER A 28 18.52 -6.27 5.66
CA SER A 28 19.08 -4.94 5.39
C SER A 28 19.15 -4.68 3.88
N PHE A 29 18.66 -3.52 3.43
CA PHE A 29 18.74 -3.07 2.03
C PHE A 29 18.42 -1.57 1.91
N LYS A 30 18.62 -1.04 0.70
CA LYS A 30 18.29 0.34 0.34
C LYS A 30 17.49 0.37 -0.96
N ILE A 31 16.54 1.29 -1.04
CA ILE A 31 15.78 1.60 -2.25
C ILE A 31 16.02 3.07 -2.58
N GLU A 32 16.52 3.34 -3.76
CA GLU A 32 16.74 4.70 -4.23
C GLU A 32 15.43 5.32 -4.74
N GLN A 33 15.39 6.64 -4.81
CA GLN A 33 14.23 7.35 -5.38
C GLN A 33 14.05 6.99 -6.86
N ALA A 34 12.81 6.84 -7.30
CA ALA A 34 12.43 6.47 -8.66
C ALA A 34 13.00 5.13 -9.15
N THR A 35 13.25 4.19 -8.22
CA THR A 35 13.65 2.83 -8.55
C THR A 35 12.58 1.82 -8.07
N THR A 36 12.58 0.65 -8.69
CA THR A 36 11.75 -0.49 -8.28
C THR A 36 12.65 -1.61 -7.78
N MET A 37 12.33 -2.14 -6.59
CA MET A 37 13.00 -3.32 -6.02
C MET A 37 12.03 -4.50 -6.01
N GLY A 38 12.44 -5.60 -6.62
CA GLY A 38 11.70 -6.87 -6.55
C GLY A 38 12.14 -7.69 -5.34
N VAL A 39 11.17 -8.17 -4.55
CA VAL A 39 11.39 -9.13 -3.46
C VAL A 39 10.87 -10.49 -3.89
N VAL A 40 11.76 -11.47 -4.04
CA VAL A 40 11.45 -12.81 -4.52
C VAL A 40 11.72 -13.83 -3.42
N GLY A 41 10.93 -14.89 -3.38
CA GLY A 41 11.07 -15.98 -2.42
C GLY A 41 9.83 -16.87 -2.42
N GLU A 42 9.91 -18.02 -1.76
CA GLU A 42 8.83 -19.00 -1.65
C GLU A 42 7.59 -18.43 -0.96
N SER A 43 6.43 -19.09 -1.13
CA SER A 43 5.22 -18.72 -0.39
C SER A 43 5.46 -18.89 1.11
N GLY A 44 5.02 -17.89 1.90
CA GLY A 44 5.18 -17.91 3.35
C GLY A 44 6.56 -17.50 3.88
N CYS A 45 7.56 -17.16 3.04
CA CYS A 45 8.90 -16.75 3.48
C CYS A 45 9.00 -15.34 4.09
N GLY A 46 7.87 -14.64 4.29
CA GLY A 46 7.83 -13.33 4.96
C GLY A 46 7.80 -12.10 4.06
N LYS A 47 7.68 -12.22 2.73
CA LYS A 47 7.62 -11.06 1.79
C LYS A 47 6.58 -10.02 2.18
N SER A 48 5.33 -10.45 2.35
CA SER A 48 4.23 -9.56 2.74
C SER A 48 4.43 -8.97 4.13
N THR A 49 5.01 -9.75 5.06
CA THR A 49 5.36 -9.27 6.41
C THR A 49 6.41 -8.17 6.33
N LEU A 50 7.45 -8.35 5.51
CA LEU A 50 8.50 -7.35 5.30
C LEU A 50 7.90 -6.04 4.78
N GLY A 51 7.12 -6.08 3.70
CA GLY A 51 6.47 -4.91 3.13
C GLY A 51 5.56 -4.18 4.12
N ARG A 52 4.73 -4.92 4.84
CA ARG A 52 3.82 -4.36 5.87
C ARG A 52 4.56 -3.77 7.07
N THR A 53 5.71 -4.32 7.44
CA THR A 53 6.55 -3.76 8.51
C THR A 53 7.20 -2.46 8.07
N ILE A 54 7.71 -2.36 6.83
CA ILE A 54 8.33 -1.14 6.31
C ILE A 54 7.37 0.04 6.30
N ILE A 55 6.09 -0.18 5.97
CA ILE A 55 5.06 0.89 5.93
C ILE A 55 4.30 1.06 7.25
N HIS A 56 4.76 0.46 8.34
CA HIS A 56 4.15 0.56 9.67
C HIS A 56 2.69 0.08 9.76
N LEU A 57 2.32 -0.95 9.00
CA LEU A 57 1.12 -1.76 9.26
C LEU A 57 1.37 -2.83 10.31
N LEU A 58 2.65 -3.21 10.49
CA LEU A 58 3.12 -4.09 11.57
C LEU A 58 4.32 -3.40 12.24
N ASP A 59 4.35 -3.41 13.57
CA ASP A 59 5.50 -2.92 14.30
C ASP A 59 6.68 -3.86 14.13
N SER A 60 7.89 -3.32 13.97
CA SER A 60 9.12 -4.11 13.94
C SER A 60 9.47 -4.65 15.35
N THR A 61 10.09 -5.82 15.42
CA THR A 61 10.62 -6.36 16.68
C THR A 61 11.98 -5.74 17.01
N ALA A 62 12.80 -5.50 15.97
CA ALA A 62 14.11 -4.84 16.09
C ALA A 62 14.56 -4.31 14.73
N GLY A 63 15.67 -3.59 14.70
CA GLY A 63 16.24 -2.98 13.51
C GLY A 63 15.75 -1.54 13.32
N LYS A 64 16.06 -0.96 12.14
CA LYS A 64 15.70 0.43 11.82
C LYS A 64 15.12 0.54 10.42
N ILE A 65 14.20 1.48 10.27
CA ILE A 65 13.62 1.89 9.00
C ILE A 65 13.86 3.39 8.86
N LEU A 66 14.58 3.79 7.80
CA LEU A 66 14.77 5.19 7.47
C LEU A 66 13.96 5.53 6.20
N PHE A 67 13.26 6.65 6.23
CA PHE A 67 12.58 7.25 5.09
C PHE A 67 13.21 8.61 4.80
N ASP A 68 13.78 8.77 3.60
CA ASP A 68 14.47 9.98 3.17
C ASP A 68 15.55 10.41 4.17
N GLY A 69 16.33 9.44 4.66
CA GLY A 69 17.42 9.63 5.64
C GLY A 69 16.98 9.83 7.09
N ARG A 70 15.69 9.92 7.37
CA ARG A 70 15.13 10.09 8.71
C ARG A 70 14.70 8.75 9.30
N ASP A 71 15.11 8.47 10.54
CA ASP A 71 14.64 7.29 11.28
C ASP A 71 13.14 7.43 11.58
N VAL A 72 12.37 6.49 11.05
CA VAL A 72 10.91 6.43 11.21
C VAL A 72 10.47 5.17 11.95
N THR A 73 11.37 4.39 12.54
CA THR A 73 11.11 3.09 13.14
C THR A 73 9.98 3.11 14.18
N ASN A 74 9.95 4.14 15.03
CA ASN A 74 9.01 4.24 16.16
C ASN A 74 8.16 5.52 16.13
N VAL A 75 7.72 5.94 14.93
CA VAL A 75 6.87 7.13 14.80
C VAL A 75 5.44 6.86 15.29
N SER A 76 4.81 7.89 15.86
CA SER A 76 3.43 7.82 16.38
C SER A 76 2.66 9.10 16.10
N GLY A 77 1.35 9.07 16.31
CA GLY A 77 0.48 10.23 16.23
C GLY A 77 0.52 10.94 14.86
N GLN A 78 0.76 12.24 14.88
CA GLN A 78 0.75 13.05 13.65
C GLN A 78 1.89 12.69 12.68
N GLU A 79 3.03 12.25 13.20
CA GLU A 79 4.18 11.86 12.41
C GLU A 79 3.90 10.59 11.62
N GLN A 80 3.28 9.58 12.26
CA GLN A 80 2.81 8.37 11.61
C GLN A 80 1.75 8.68 10.54
N LYS A 81 0.85 9.65 10.79
CA LYS A 81 -0.13 10.09 9.78
C LYS A 81 0.56 10.64 8.54
N LYS A 82 1.54 11.53 8.71
CA LYS A 82 2.34 12.08 7.59
C LYS A 82 3.10 10.99 6.84
N LEU A 83 3.63 10.00 7.56
CA LEU A 83 4.34 8.89 6.96
C LEU A 83 3.41 8.05 6.08
N ARG A 84 2.21 7.73 6.57
CA ARG A 84 1.17 7.00 5.81
C ARG A 84 0.69 7.73 4.57
N GLU A 85 0.75 9.05 4.52
CA GLU A 85 0.47 9.81 3.29
C GLU A 85 1.53 9.59 2.21
N ASN A 86 2.78 9.34 2.62
CA ASN A 86 3.92 9.15 1.72
C ASN A 86 4.23 7.68 1.39
N MET A 87 3.73 6.75 2.21
CA MET A 87 3.95 5.32 2.05
C MET A 87 2.59 4.61 1.95
N GLN A 88 2.36 3.91 0.87
CA GLN A 88 1.09 3.23 0.60
C GLN A 88 1.31 1.77 0.24
N ILE A 89 0.25 0.97 0.26
CA ILE A 89 0.26 -0.43 -0.12
C ILE A 89 -0.86 -0.74 -1.09
N ILE A 90 -0.54 -1.54 -2.09
CA ILE A 90 -1.49 -2.24 -2.94
C ILE A 90 -1.52 -3.69 -2.47
N PHE A 91 -2.68 -4.14 -1.98
CA PHE A 91 -2.85 -5.47 -1.40
C PHE A 91 -3.02 -6.55 -2.45
N GLN A 92 -2.63 -7.76 -2.10
CA GLN A 92 -2.78 -8.98 -2.91
C GLN A 92 -4.24 -9.31 -3.20
N ASP A 93 -5.11 -9.23 -2.19
CA ASP A 93 -6.54 -9.53 -2.34
C ASP A 93 -7.36 -8.25 -2.48
N PRO A 94 -7.88 -7.97 -3.69
CA PRO A 94 -8.72 -6.80 -3.92
C PRO A 94 -10.10 -6.91 -3.23
N PHE A 95 -10.57 -8.12 -2.88
CA PHE A 95 -11.85 -8.30 -2.21
C PHE A 95 -11.82 -7.85 -0.76
N SER A 96 -10.83 -8.32 0.00
CA SER A 96 -10.71 -7.99 1.43
C SER A 96 -10.20 -6.57 1.66
N SER A 97 -9.57 -5.95 0.65
CA SER A 97 -8.97 -4.63 0.77
C SER A 97 -9.96 -3.46 0.66
N LEU A 98 -11.17 -3.69 0.13
CA LEU A 98 -12.18 -2.66 -0.08
C LEU A 98 -13.32 -2.80 0.92
N ASN A 99 -13.80 -1.68 1.46
CA ASN A 99 -14.99 -1.67 2.31
C ASN A 99 -16.25 -1.88 1.43
N PRO A 100 -17.01 -2.99 1.62
CA PRO A 100 -18.16 -3.31 0.78
C PRO A 100 -19.34 -2.33 0.92
N ARG A 101 -19.32 -1.47 1.95
CA ARG A 101 -20.38 -0.48 2.22
C ARG A 101 -20.09 0.89 1.60
N MET A 102 -18.92 1.07 1.00
CA MET A 102 -18.51 2.31 0.33
C MET A 102 -18.62 2.15 -1.17
N THR A 103 -19.08 3.20 -1.84
CA THR A 103 -19.02 3.29 -3.31
C THR A 103 -17.57 3.45 -3.78
N ILE A 104 -17.34 3.21 -5.06
CA ILE A 104 -16.00 3.37 -5.67
C ILE A 104 -15.48 4.80 -5.48
N LYS A 105 -16.33 5.81 -5.72
CA LYS A 105 -16.00 7.21 -5.49
C LYS A 105 -15.60 7.47 -4.03
N GLU A 106 -16.34 6.95 -3.07
CA GLU A 106 -16.05 7.11 -1.65
C GLU A 106 -14.74 6.43 -1.28
N THR A 107 -14.51 5.21 -1.76
CA THR A 107 -13.28 4.45 -1.50
C THR A 107 -12.03 5.20 -2.00
N ILE A 108 -12.06 5.76 -3.21
CA ILE A 108 -10.93 6.53 -3.76
C ILE A 108 -10.80 7.88 -3.07
N SER A 109 -11.92 8.50 -2.65
CA SER A 109 -11.95 9.80 -1.97
C SER A 109 -11.49 9.74 -0.51
N GLU A 110 -11.57 8.58 0.15
CA GLU A 110 -11.31 8.43 1.58
C GLU A 110 -9.92 8.94 2.02
N PRO A 111 -8.80 8.57 1.36
CA PRO A 111 -7.48 9.10 1.73
C PRO A 111 -7.41 10.63 1.59
N LEU A 112 -8.01 11.19 0.54
CA LEU A 112 -8.06 12.64 0.31
C LEU A 112 -8.84 13.36 1.42
N LEU A 113 -9.96 12.77 1.86
CA LEU A 113 -10.78 13.28 2.96
C LEU A 113 -9.99 13.25 4.28
N LEU A 114 -9.37 12.12 4.62
CA LEU A 114 -8.63 11.91 5.87
C LEU A 114 -7.38 12.78 5.97
N SER A 115 -6.76 13.14 4.84
CA SER A 115 -5.60 14.05 4.82
C SER A 115 -5.98 15.46 5.31
N GLY A 116 -7.22 15.89 5.09
CA GLY A 116 -7.70 17.23 5.40
C GLY A 116 -7.18 18.34 4.49
N LYS A 117 -6.46 18.00 3.41
CA LYS A 117 -5.78 18.96 2.51
C LYS A 117 -6.64 19.44 1.35
N PHE A 118 -7.75 18.75 1.08
CA PHE A 118 -8.56 18.96 -0.12
C PHE A 118 -9.96 19.42 0.26
N SER A 119 -10.45 20.48 -0.38
CA SER A 119 -11.87 20.86 -0.36
C SER A 119 -12.73 19.78 -1.04
N ARG A 120 -14.06 19.87 -0.88
CA ARG A 120 -14.97 18.93 -1.52
C ARG A 120 -14.84 18.93 -3.06
N GLN A 121 -14.72 20.11 -3.66
CA GLN A 121 -14.60 20.24 -5.12
C GLN A 121 -13.27 19.68 -5.64
N GLU A 122 -12.17 19.92 -4.94
CA GLU A 122 -10.85 19.36 -5.27
C GLU A 122 -10.85 17.85 -5.19
N ARG A 123 -11.44 17.25 -4.13
CA ARG A 123 -11.58 15.80 -4.02
C ARG A 123 -12.38 15.21 -5.18
N GLU A 124 -13.48 15.84 -5.58
CA GLU A 124 -14.31 15.37 -6.70
C GLU A 124 -13.52 15.36 -8.01
N LYS A 125 -12.73 16.39 -8.27
CA LYS A 125 -11.85 16.48 -9.45
C LYS A 125 -10.74 15.43 -9.42
N GLU A 126 -10.08 15.28 -8.27
CA GLU A 126 -8.97 14.33 -8.14
C GLU A 126 -9.46 12.89 -8.23
N VAL A 127 -10.60 12.54 -7.65
CA VAL A 127 -11.22 11.21 -7.79
C VAL A 127 -11.55 10.92 -9.26
N ALA A 128 -12.12 11.87 -9.98
CA ALA A 128 -12.42 11.67 -11.41
C ALA A 128 -11.16 11.42 -12.24
N LYS A 129 -10.09 12.16 -11.97
CA LYS A 129 -8.77 11.98 -12.59
C LYS A 129 -8.15 10.60 -12.25
N LEU A 130 -8.18 10.21 -10.98
CA LEU A 130 -7.66 8.91 -10.53
C LEU A 130 -8.43 7.74 -11.16
N MET A 131 -9.77 7.85 -11.27
CA MET A 131 -10.58 6.86 -11.97
C MET A 131 -10.15 6.73 -13.44
N GLU A 132 -9.97 7.85 -14.14
CA GLU A 132 -9.52 7.87 -15.53
C GLU A 132 -8.12 7.23 -15.68
N GLN A 133 -7.16 7.66 -14.88
CA GLN A 133 -5.78 7.12 -14.88
C GLN A 133 -5.72 5.62 -14.59
N SER A 134 -6.64 5.12 -13.75
CA SER A 134 -6.71 3.69 -13.41
C SER A 134 -7.65 2.90 -14.34
N GLY A 135 -8.15 3.51 -15.42
CA GLY A 135 -9.04 2.85 -16.37
C GLY A 135 -10.40 2.43 -15.78
N ILE A 136 -10.90 3.19 -14.78
CA ILE A 136 -12.21 2.96 -14.17
C ILE A 136 -13.22 3.91 -14.82
N PRO A 137 -14.25 3.42 -15.54
CA PRO A 137 -15.25 4.28 -16.17
C PRO A 137 -16.00 5.15 -15.14
N GLN A 138 -16.20 6.44 -15.44
CA GLN A 138 -16.88 7.39 -14.54
C GLN A 138 -18.30 6.95 -14.13
N ARG A 139 -19.01 6.21 -15.00
CA ARG A 139 -20.33 5.63 -14.69
C ARG A 139 -20.30 4.68 -13.48
N MET A 140 -19.14 4.10 -13.15
CA MET A 140 -18.97 3.19 -12.02
C MET A 140 -18.70 3.90 -10.68
N ALA A 141 -18.62 5.24 -10.65
CA ALA A 141 -18.34 6.01 -9.45
C ALA A 141 -19.31 5.71 -8.29
N ARG A 142 -20.58 5.37 -8.61
CA ARG A 142 -21.62 5.04 -7.63
C ARG A 142 -21.79 3.55 -7.39
N ALA A 143 -21.08 2.69 -8.13
CA ALA A 143 -21.12 1.25 -7.92
C ALA A 143 -20.44 0.86 -6.60
N TYR A 144 -20.79 -0.29 -6.08
CA TYR A 144 -20.17 -0.89 -4.90
C TYR A 144 -19.12 -1.95 -5.31
N PRO A 145 -18.16 -2.29 -4.45
CA PRO A 145 -17.15 -3.30 -4.78
C PRO A 145 -17.71 -4.64 -5.26
N HIS A 146 -18.83 -5.10 -4.72
CA HIS A 146 -19.44 -6.38 -5.10
C HIS A 146 -20.02 -6.38 -6.54
N GLU A 147 -20.24 -5.22 -7.14
CA GLU A 147 -20.72 -5.07 -8.53
C GLU A 147 -19.56 -5.12 -9.55
N LEU A 148 -18.30 -5.18 -9.09
CA LEU A 148 -17.11 -5.18 -9.92
C LEU A 148 -16.47 -6.57 -10.01
N ASP A 149 -15.84 -6.86 -11.15
CA ASP A 149 -14.91 -7.98 -11.28
C ASP A 149 -13.61 -7.76 -10.52
N GLY A 150 -12.78 -8.80 -10.41
CA GLY A 150 -11.51 -8.75 -9.67
C GLY A 150 -10.55 -7.69 -10.20
N GLY A 151 -10.38 -7.57 -11.52
CA GLY A 151 -9.49 -6.60 -12.14
C GLY A 151 -9.93 -5.14 -11.89
N ARG A 152 -11.23 -4.86 -11.97
CA ARG A 152 -11.75 -3.52 -11.64
C ARG A 152 -11.60 -3.20 -10.16
N ARG A 153 -11.81 -4.17 -9.25
CA ARG A 153 -11.54 -3.97 -7.82
C ARG A 153 -10.07 -3.65 -7.57
N GLN A 154 -9.16 -4.36 -8.24
CA GLN A 154 -7.72 -4.08 -8.14
C GLN A 154 -7.39 -2.66 -8.60
N ARG A 155 -7.96 -2.21 -9.73
CA ARG A 155 -7.80 -0.83 -10.21
C ARG A 155 -8.30 0.20 -9.20
N VAL A 156 -9.40 -0.07 -8.49
CA VAL A 156 -9.88 0.78 -7.39
C VAL A 156 -8.89 0.82 -6.23
N GLY A 157 -8.32 -0.32 -5.85
CA GLY A 157 -7.27 -0.41 -4.84
C GLY A 157 -6.03 0.39 -5.22
N ILE A 158 -5.61 0.31 -6.49
CA ILE A 158 -4.50 1.10 -7.04
C ILE A 158 -4.83 2.60 -7.00
N ALA A 159 -6.01 3.03 -7.50
CA ALA A 159 -6.44 4.42 -7.48
C ALA A 159 -6.46 5.00 -6.05
N ARG A 160 -6.95 4.21 -5.08
CA ARG A 160 -6.95 4.58 -3.66
C ARG A 160 -5.53 4.76 -3.12
N ALA A 161 -4.62 3.82 -3.41
CA ALA A 161 -3.24 3.88 -2.94
C ALA A 161 -2.49 5.10 -3.52
N LEU A 162 -2.78 5.47 -4.76
CA LEU A 162 -2.14 6.60 -5.44
C LEU A 162 -2.78 7.97 -5.12
N ALA A 163 -3.91 8.01 -4.41
CA ALA A 163 -4.71 9.22 -4.19
C ALA A 163 -3.93 10.39 -3.57
N LEU A 164 -2.97 10.11 -2.69
CA LEU A 164 -2.14 11.13 -2.03
C LEU A 164 -0.79 11.35 -2.71
N ASN A 165 -0.58 10.80 -3.92
CA ASN A 165 0.69 10.85 -4.64
C ASN A 165 1.88 10.41 -3.76
N PRO A 166 1.86 9.17 -3.24
CA PRO A 166 2.86 8.67 -2.32
C PRO A 166 4.25 8.59 -2.97
N ARG A 167 5.29 8.78 -2.16
CA ARG A 167 6.69 8.66 -2.59
C ARG A 167 7.17 7.21 -2.62
N PHE A 168 6.50 6.31 -1.87
CA PHE A 168 6.83 4.90 -1.78
C PHE A 168 5.56 4.05 -1.79
N VAL A 169 5.54 3.01 -2.61
CA VAL A 169 4.42 2.06 -2.71
C VAL A 169 4.95 0.65 -2.57
N VAL A 170 4.37 -0.11 -1.64
CA VAL A 170 4.55 -1.56 -1.55
C VAL A 170 3.48 -2.24 -2.40
N CYS A 171 3.90 -3.07 -3.35
CA CYS A 171 3.00 -3.91 -4.14
C CYS A 171 3.07 -5.35 -3.61
N ASP A 172 2.09 -5.76 -2.81
CA ASP A 172 2.02 -7.10 -2.22
C ASP A 172 1.28 -8.03 -3.19
N GLU A 173 2.01 -8.61 -4.15
CA GLU A 173 1.49 -9.49 -5.23
C GLU A 173 0.24 -8.93 -5.94
N PRO A 174 0.28 -7.70 -6.47
CA PRO A 174 -0.93 -6.94 -6.87
C PRO A 174 -1.72 -7.56 -8.02
N VAL A 175 -1.18 -8.56 -8.71
CA VAL A 175 -1.81 -9.20 -9.87
C VAL A 175 -1.94 -10.71 -9.73
N SER A 176 -1.46 -11.32 -8.65
CA SER A 176 -1.42 -12.79 -8.47
C SER A 176 -2.82 -13.44 -8.46
N ALA A 177 -3.84 -12.72 -8.02
CA ALA A 177 -5.23 -13.19 -7.95
C ALA A 177 -6.05 -12.89 -9.22
N LEU A 178 -5.42 -12.40 -10.29
CA LEU A 178 -6.09 -11.99 -11.52
C LEU A 178 -5.73 -12.91 -12.68
N ASP A 179 -6.66 -13.04 -13.64
CA ASP A 179 -6.41 -13.74 -14.88
C ASP A 179 -5.28 -13.08 -15.68
N VAL A 180 -4.47 -13.89 -16.39
CA VAL A 180 -3.28 -13.42 -17.16
C VAL A 180 -3.63 -12.28 -18.11
N SER A 181 -4.79 -12.34 -18.78
CA SER A 181 -5.27 -11.29 -19.68
C SER A 181 -5.55 -9.94 -19.00
N ILE A 182 -5.82 -9.96 -17.69
CA ILE A 182 -6.08 -8.76 -16.88
C ILE A 182 -4.77 -8.22 -16.30
N GLN A 183 -3.81 -9.11 -16.02
CA GLN A 183 -2.49 -8.73 -15.50
C GLN A 183 -1.74 -7.78 -16.44
N GLU A 184 -1.85 -8.01 -17.75
CA GLU A 184 -1.23 -7.13 -18.76
C GLU A 184 -1.85 -5.73 -18.86
N GLN A 185 -3.07 -5.53 -18.29
CA GLN A 185 -3.78 -4.27 -18.35
C GLN A 185 -3.61 -3.42 -17.07
N ILE A 186 -3.01 -3.98 -16.02
CA ILE A 186 -2.77 -3.36 -14.72
C ILE A 186 -1.31 -2.96 -14.58
#